data_e1482baa5259e78f4ed91466902090ab
#
_entry.id   e1482baa5259e78f4ed91466902090ab
#
_cell.length_a   1.000
_cell.length_b   1.000
_cell.length_c   1.000
_cell.angle_alpha   90.00
_cell.angle_beta   90.00
_cell.angle_gamma   90.00
#
_symmetry.space_group_name_H-M   'P 1'
#
loop_
_entity.id
_entity.type
_entity.pdbx_description
1 polymer ?
#
loop_
_entity_poly.entity_id
_entity_poly.type
_entity_poly.pdbx_seq_one_letter_code
_entity_poly.pdbx_strand_id
1 'polypeptide(L)'
;MDKLDVEILWTLKQSTSHALRIPDMIKSNKRLTINDELKEKLRSLKEHEMIEIQDKSDSDTGYTIKKKGSDLIWNGEIHEQIFNLIKLVDPEMYTSNEIRRITNKSLMESVRGIEYLRKERKLIDGHSKGFKLYFVLSEKGKLYDDETSS
;
A
#
# COMPACT_ATOMS: atom_id res chain seq x y z
N MET A 1 3.55 8.70 -3.68
CA MET A 1 2.53 7.65 -3.89
C MET A 1 1.37 7.91 -2.92
N ASP A 2 0.14 7.64 -3.32
CA ASP A 2 -1.01 7.84 -2.45
C ASP A 2 -1.72 6.51 -2.14
N LYS A 3 -2.79 6.60 -1.34
CA LYS A 3 -3.54 5.38 -0.95
C LYS A 3 -4.13 4.64 -2.14
N LEU A 4 -4.55 5.35 -3.19
CA LEU A 4 -5.10 4.71 -4.38
C LEU A 4 -4.04 3.86 -5.08
N ASP A 5 -2.83 4.37 -5.20
CA ASP A 5 -1.71 3.59 -5.75
C ASP A 5 -1.51 2.29 -4.97
N VAL A 6 -1.50 2.39 -3.64
CA VAL A 6 -1.32 1.22 -2.78
C VAL A 6 -2.47 0.23 -2.94
N GLU A 7 -3.71 0.72 -3.04
CA GLU A 7 -4.87 -0.14 -3.25
C GLU A 7 -4.78 -0.90 -4.57
N ILE A 8 -4.33 -0.26 -5.63
CA ILE A 8 -4.14 -0.92 -6.93
C ILE A 8 -3.08 -2.01 -6.80
N LEU A 9 -1.93 -1.68 -6.24
CA LEU A 9 -0.83 -2.65 -6.08
C LEU A 9 -1.26 -3.83 -5.20
N TRP A 10 -1.98 -3.56 -4.12
CA TRP A 10 -2.48 -4.60 -3.24
C TRP A 10 -3.45 -5.53 -3.97
N THR A 11 -4.36 -4.97 -4.75
CA THR A 11 -5.34 -5.75 -5.52
C THR A 11 -4.64 -6.69 -6.50
N LEU A 12 -3.65 -6.16 -7.23
CA LEU A 12 -2.89 -6.97 -8.17
C LEU A 12 -2.02 -8.00 -7.47
N LYS A 13 -1.48 -7.69 -6.31
CA LYS A 13 -0.67 -8.62 -5.52
C LYS A 13 -1.47 -9.82 -5.06
N GLN A 14 -2.75 -9.62 -4.74
CA GLN A 14 -3.63 -10.73 -4.33
C GLN A 14 -3.93 -11.70 -5.47
N SER A 15 -3.76 -11.28 -6.70
CA SER A 15 -4.05 -12.09 -7.89
C SER A 15 -2.79 -12.40 -8.68
N THR A 16 -1.89 -13.17 -8.08
CA THR A 16 -0.59 -13.49 -8.70
C THR A 16 -0.69 -14.51 -9.84
N SER A 17 -1.81 -15.23 -9.95
CA SER A 17 -1.95 -16.31 -10.91
C SER A 17 -2.41 -15.86 -12.29
N HIS A 18 -2.97 -14.65 -12.43
CA HIS A 18 -3.48 -14.16 -13.71
C HIS A 18 -3.59 -12.63 -13.69
N ALA A 19 -3.63 -12.05 -14.89
CA ALA A 19 -3.82 -10.62 -15.05
C ALA A 19 -5.25 -10.23 -14.72
N LEU A 20 -5.44 -9.05 -14.11
CA LEU A 20 -6.76 -8.51 -13.81
C LEU A 20 -7.10 -7.37 -14.75
N ARG A 21 -8.30 -7.42 -15.30
CA ARG A 21 -8.88 -6.30 -16.04
C ARG A 21 -9.50 -5.32 -15.03
N ILE A 22 -9.76 -4.09 -15.45
CA ILE A 22 -10.35 -3.09 -14.56
C ILE A 22 -11.64 -3.57 -13.89
N PRO A 23 -12.61 -4.18 -14.60
CA PRO A 23 -13.81 -4.72 -13.95
C PRO A 23 -13.49 -5.76 -12.87
N ASP A 24 -12.49 -6.61 -13.11
CA ASP A 24 -12.08 -7.64 -12.15
C ASP A 24 -11.45 -7.01 -10.91
N MET A 25 -10.67 -5.96 -11.10
CA MET A 25 -10.05 -5.23 -9.98
C MET A 25 -11.10 -4.62 -9.07
N ILE A 26 -12.12 -4.00 -9.65
CA ILE A 26 -13.21 -3.37 -8.90
C ILE A 26 -14.04 -4.40 -8.17
N LYS A 27 -14.27 -5.54 -8.80
CA LYS A 27 -14.98 -6.65 -8.16
C LYS A 27 -14.20 -7.20 -6.97
N SER A 28 -12.88 -7.26 -7.09
CA SER A 28 -12.00 -7.77 -6.02
C SER A 28 -11.79 -6.78 -4.89
N ASN A 29 -11.82 -5.50 -5.19
CA ASN A 29 -11.58 -4.44 -4.21
C ASN A 29 -12.59 -3.32 -4.39
N LYS A 30 -13.56 -3.26 -3.49
CA LYS A 30 -14.65 -2.28 -3.54
C LYS A 30 -14.21 -0.84 -3.30
N ARG A 31 -12.97 -0.64 -2.87
CA ARG A 31 -12.40 0.70 -2.70
C ARG A 31 -11.99 1.32 -4.03
N LEU A 32 -11.92 0.51 -5.08
CA LEU A 32 -11.61 0.99 -6.43
C LEU A 32 -12.90 1.34 -7.16
N THR A 33 -12.86 2.40 -7.93
CA THR A 33 -14.00 2.87 -8.72
C THR A 33 -13.52 3.14 -10.14
N ILE A 34 -14.32 2.78 -11.15
CA ILE A 34 -13.98 3.09 -12.55
C ILE A 34 -14.15 4.60 -12.74
N ASN A 35 -13.04 5.29 -12.89
CA ASN A 35 -13.03 6.72 -13.19
C ASN A 35 -11.69 7.09 -13.84
N ASP A 36 -11.55 8.34 -14.22
CA ASP A 36 -10.34 8.82 -14.87
C ASP A 36 -9.13 8.75 -13.93
N GLU A 37 -9.36 8.95 -12.64
CA GLU A 37 -8.28 8.87 -11.65
C GLU A 37 -7.67 7.47 -11.60
N LEU A 38 -8.50 6.42 -11.59
CA LEU A 38 -8.02 5.04 -11.61
C LEU A 38 -7.18 4.77 -12.86
N LYS A 39 -7.68 5.20 -14.01
CA LYS A 39 -6.97 5.00 -15.29
C LYS A 39 -5.65 5.74 -15.30
N GLU A 40 -5.61 6.95 -14.77
CA GLU A 40 -4.39 7.75 -14.68
C GLU A 40 -3.37 7.09 -13.76
N LYS A 41 -3.82 6.55 -12.61
CA LYS A 41 -2.94 5.83 -11.69
C LYS A 41 -2.36 4.57 -12.33
N LEU A 42 -3.17 3.83 -13.07
CA LEU A 42 -2.68 2.64 -13.78
C LEU A 42 -1.59 3.01 -14.79
N ARG A 43 -1.79 4.10 -15.52
CA ARG A 43 -0.80 4.58 -16.48
C ARG A 43 0.50 4.96 -15.77
N SER A 44 0.40 5.73 -14.70
CA SER A 44 1.56 6.17 -13.92
C SER A 44 2.34 4.99 -13.32
N LEU A 45 1.62 4.02 -12.75
CA LEU A 45 2.26 2.83 -12.18
C LEU A 45 2.98 2.01 -13.24
N LYS A 46 2.40 1.93 -14.45
CA LYS A 46 3.04 1.25 -15.57
C LYS A 46 4.33 1.98 -15.98
N GLU A 47 4.27 3.30 -16.09
CA GLU A 47 5.42 4.12 -16.47
C GLU A 47 6.57 3.97 -15.45
N HIS A 48 6.24 3.79 -14.18
CA HIS A 48 7.24 3.59 -13.13
C HIS A 48 7.63 2.12 -12.93
N GLU A 49 7.19 1.25 -13.83
CA GLU A 49 7.50 -0.17 -13.85
C GLU A 49 7.04 -0.94 -12.59
N MET A 50 5.98 -0.46 -11.96
CA MET A 50 5.36 -1.13 -10.82
C MET A 50 4.39 -2.23 -11.26
N ILE A 51 3.79 -2.05 -12.42
CA ILE A 51 2.83 -2.98 -13.02
C ILE A 51 3.14 -3.11 -14.51
N GLU A 52 2.59 -4.17 -15.12
CA GLU A 52 2.69 -4.33 -16.57
C GLU A 52 1.36 -4.76 -17.18
N ILE A 53 1.21 -4.50 -18.46
CA ILE A 53 0.04 -4.88 -19.23
C ILE A 53 0.33 -6.23 -19.88
N GLN A 54 -0.55 -7.22 -19.63
CA GLN A 54 -0.41 -8.56 -20.18
C GLN A 54 -1.20 -8.76 -21.46
N ASP A 55 -2.27 -7.97 -21.67
CA ASP A 55 -3.10 -8.07 -22.85
C ASP A 55 -3.32 -6.66 -23.39
N LYS A 56 -3.24 -6.51 -24.72
CA LYS A 56 -3.16 -5.20 -25.37
C LYS A 56 -4.43 -4.74 -26.06
N SER A 57 -5.51 -5.52 -26.05
CA SER A 57 -6.77 -5.06 -26.62
C SER A 57 -7.51 -4.20 -25.60
N ASP A 58 -8.21 -3.17 -26.08
CA ASP A 58 -8.89 -2.21 -25.19
C ASP A 58 -9.90 -2.87 -24.24
N SER A 59 -10.60 -3.90 -24.73
CA SER A 59 -11.60 -4.61 -23.93
C SER A 59 -11.01 -5.67 -23.00
N ASP A 60 -9.79 -6.13 -23.29
CA ASP A 60 -9.17 -7.26 -22.58
C ASP A 60 -7.85 -6.89 -21.92
N THR A 61 -7.58 -5.59 -21.72
CA THR A 61 -6.35 -5.16 -21.08
C THR A 61 -6.28 -5.69 -19.66
N GLY A 62 -5.30 -6.53 -19.41
CA GLY A 62 -5.05 -7.10 -18.09
C GLY A 62 -3.79 -6.52 -17.49
N TYR A 63 -3.78 -6.37 -16.17
CA TYR A 63 -2.67 -5.81 -15.43
C TYR A 63 -2.13 -6.82 -14.44
N THR A 64 -0.81 -6.86 -14.31
CA THR A 64 -0.13 -7.69 -13.30
C THR A 64 0.88 -6.81 -12.56
N ILE A 65 1.16 -7.18 -11.31
CA ILE A 65 2.16 -6.47 -10.52
C ILE A 65 3.56 -6.97 -10.89
N LYS A 66 4.51 -6.03 -11.00
CA LYS A 66 5.91 -6.36 -11.21
C LYS A 66 6.62 -6.47 -9.86
N LYS A 67 7.81 -7.04 -9.87
CA LYS A 67 8.60 -7.24 -8.64
C LYS A 67 8.81 -5.91 -7.90
N LYS A 68 9.10 -4.84 -8.62
CA LYS A 68 9.29 -3.52 -8.02
C LYS A 68 8.08 -3.05 -7.24
N GLY A 69 6.88 -3.20 -7.82
CA GLY A 69 5.63 -2.83 -7.12
C GLY A 69 5.33 -3.75 -5.96
N SER A 70 5.57 -5.05 -6.14
CA SER A 70 5.36 -6.03 -5.07
C SER A 70 6.26 -5.75 -3.87
N ASP A 71 7.53 -5.45 -4.12
CA ASP A 71 8.49 -5.18 -3.05
C ASP A 71 8.16 -3.92 -2.27
N LEU A 72 7.54 -2.93 -2.92
CA LEU A 72 7.14 -1.69 -2.25
C LEU A 72 6.12 -1.90 -1.15
N ILE A 73 5.17 -2.81 -1.36
CA ILE A 73 4.07 -3.00 -0.41
C ILE A 73 4.19 -4.27 0.42
N TRP A 74 5.15 -5.13 0.10
CA TRP A 74 5.21 -6.46 0.71
C TRP A 74 6.65 -6.89 0.97
N ASN A 75 7.35 -6.18 1.83
CA ASN A 75 8.75 -6.46 2.08
C ASN A 75 9.06 -6.42 3.57
N GLY A 76 9.80 -7.44 4.05
CA GLY A 76 10.31 -7.48 5.40
C GLY A 76 9.35 -7.99 6.45
N GLU A 77 9.69 -7.74 7.70
CA GLU A 77 8.86 -8.12 8.85
C GLU A 77 7.66 -7.18 8.96
N ILE A 78 6.67 -7.57 9.78
CA ILE A 78 5.42 -6.81 9.88
C ILE A 78 5.64 -5.35 10.24
N HIS A 79 6.53 -5.04 11.17
CA HIS A 79 6.78 -3.64 11.53
C HIS A 79 7.44 -2.87 10.39
N GLU A 80 8.28 -3.51 9.61
CA GLU A 80 8.91 -2.89 8.45
C GLU A 80 7.88 -2.61 7.36
N GLN A 81 6.96 -3.55 7.12
CA GLN A 81 5.86 -3.36 6.17
C GLN A 81 4.98 -2.20 6.59
N ILE A 82 4.62 -2.13 7.87
CA ILE A 82 3.77 -1.06 8.39
C ILE A 82 4.44 0.31 8.22
N PHE A 83 5.70 0.40 8.61
CA PHE A 83 6.45 1.65 8.49
C PHE A 83 6.52 2.09 7.02
N ASN A 84 6.81 1.15 6.13
CA ASN A 84 6.88 1.42 4.71
C ASN A 84 5.56 1.93 4.14
N LEU A 85 4.43 1.32 4.54
CA LEU A 85 3.11 1.75 4.09
C LEU A 85 2.82 3.19 4.53
N ILE A 86 3.09 3.51 5.79
CA ILE A 86 2.87 4.84 6.33
C ILE A 86 3.73 5.87 5.58
N LYS A 87 4.97 5.51 5.32
CA LYS A 87 5.93 6.37 4.59
C LYS A 87 5.51 6.59 3.14
N LEU A 88 5.05 5.54 2.46
CA LEU A 88 4.67 5.61 1.04
C LEU A 88 3.55 6.61 0.78
N VAL A 89 2.57 6.68 1.66
CA VAL A 89 1.38 7.49 1.43
C VAL A 89 1.45 8.86 2.11
N ASP A 90 2.50 9.14 2.88
CA ASP A 90 2.65 10.45 3.55
C ASP A 90 2.44 11.58 2.53
N PRO A 91 1.61 12.60 2.79
CA PRO A 91 0.99 12.95 4.07
C PRO A 91 -0.37 12.31 4.37
N GLU A 92 -0.86 11.40 3.53
CA GLU A 92 -2.05 10.65 3.88
C GLU A 92 -1.76 9.72 5.06
N MET A 93 -2.80 9.26 5.72
CA MET A 93 -2.65 8.51 6.97
C MET A 93 -3.47 7.23 6.95
N TYR A 94 -2.99 6.22 7.66
CA TYR A 94 -3.69 4.94 7.79
C TYR A 94 -4.19 4.72 9.21
N THR A 95 -5.38 4.12 9.33
CA THR A 95 -5.87 3.57 10.59
C THR A 95 -5.29 2.17 10.79
N SER A 96 -5.40 1.63 12.01
CA SER A 96 -4.96 0.26 12.29
C SER A 96 -5.71 -0.77 11.47
N ASN A 97 -7.01 -0.55 11.22
CA ASN A 97 -7.82 -1.45 10.40
C ASN A 97 -7.36 -1.47 8.94
N GLU A 98 -7.02 -0.32 8.38
CA GLU A 98 -6.49 -0.22 7.03
C GLU A 98 -5.15 -0.94 6.92
N ILE A 99 -4.27 -0.72 7.89
CA ILE A 99 -2.96 -1.38 7.94
C ILE A 99 -3.12 -2.90 7.99
N ARG A 100 -4.00 -3.38 8.87
CA ARG A 100 -4.26 -4.81 9.01
C ARG A 100 -4.76 -5.42 7.70
N ARG A 101 -5.67 -4.74 7.02
CA ARG A 101 -6.22 -5.23 5.76
C ARG A 101 -5.14 -5.34 4.68
N ILE A 102 -4.35 -4.30 4.52
CA ILE A 102 -3.34 -4.24 3.46
C ILE A 102 -2.20 -5.22 3.72
N THR A 103 -1.76 -5.36 4.97
CA THR A 103 -0.71 -6.30 5.32
C THR A 103 -1.18 -7.73 5.40
N ASN A 104 -2.50 -7.94 5.39
CA ASN A 104 -3.13 -9.26 5.49
C ASN A 104 -2.68 -10.03 6.75
N LYS A 105 -2.58 -9.31 7.86
CA LYS A 105 -2.16 -9.87 9.14
C LYS A 105 -3.30 -9.84 10.15
N SER A 106 -3.18 -10.61 11.21
CA SER A 106 -4.16 -10.60 12.28
C SER A 106 -4.14 -9.25 13.01
N LEU A 107 -5.23 -8.96 13.74
CA LEU A 107 -5.29 -7.74 14.55
C LEU A 107 -4.14 -7.69 15.55
N MET A 108 -3.85 -8.83 16.19
CA MET A 108 -2.78 -8.93 17.19
C MET A 108 -1.41 -8.59 16.59
N GLU A 109 -1.09 -9.18 15.44
CA GLU A 109 0.17 -8.92 14.76
C GLU A 109 0.31 -7.46 14.34
N SER A 110 -0.78 -6.89 13.81
CA SER A 110 -0.80 -5.50 13.38
C SER A 110 -0.62 -4.54 14.55
N VAL A 111 -1.31 -4.80 15.67
CA VAL A 111 -1.20 -3.98 16.87
C VAL A 111 0.23 -4.06 17.43
N ARG A 112 0.81 -5.25 17.49
CA ARG A 112 2.19 -5.42 17.96
C ARG A 112 3.19 -4.66 17.09
N GLY A 113 3.02 -4.72 15.78
CA GLY A 113 3.88 -3.98 14.85
C GLY A 113 3.77 -2.48 15.03
N ILE A 114 2.55 -1.97 15.15
CA ILE A 114 2.28 -0.55 15.37
C ILE A 114 2.88 -0.08 16.71
N GLU A 115 2.66 -0.85 17.78
CA GLU A 115 3.17 -0.51 19.10
C GLU A 115 4.71 -0.54 19.13
N TYR A 116 5.31 -1.50 18.46
CA TYR A 116 6.77 -1.56 18.32
C TYR A 116 7.31 -0.30 17.66
N LEU A 117 6.72 0.11 16.54
CA LEU A 117 7.13 1.31 15.82
C LEU A 117 6.91 2.59 16.64
N ARG A 118 5.81 2.65 17.38
CA ARG A 118 5.44 3.84 18.15
C ARG A 118 6.23 3.97 19.44
N LYS A 119 6.31 2.89 20.21
CA LYS A 119 6.88 2.92 21.56
C LYS A 119 8.38 2.60 21.62
N GLU A 120 8.79 1.56 20.88
CA GLU A 120 10.19 1.14 20.89
C GLU A 120 11.06 1.94 19.93
N ARG A 121 10.63 2.03 18.68
CA ARG A 121 11.40 2.72 17.65
C ARG A 121 11.08 4.21 17.55
N LYS A 122 9.91 4.62 17.99
CA LYS A 122 9.43 6.01 17.94
C LYS A 122 9.43 6.59 16.53
N LEU A 123 9.14 5.77 15.55
CA LEU A 123 9.13 6.15 14.13
C LEU A 123 7.76 6.62 13.66
N ILE A 124 6.71 6.34 14.41
CA ILE A 124 5.35 6.78 14.08
C ILE A 124 4.66 7.35 15.32
N ASP A 125 3.67 8.18 15.07
CA ASP A 125 2.83 8.80 16.10
C ASP A 125 1.36 8.53 15.78
N GLY A 126 0.52 8.56 16.82
CA GLY A 126 -0.92 8.53 16.64
C GLY A 126 -1.44 9.93 16.37
N HIS A 127 -2.42 10.03 15.49
CA HIS A 127 -3.08 11.30 15.15
C HIS A 127 -4.59 11.07 15.15
N SER A 128 -5.28 11.73 16.08
CA SER A 128 -6.74 11.63 16.18
C SER A 128 -7.40 12.62 15.23
N LYS A 129 -8.35 12.13 14.44
CA LYS A 129 -9.13 12.95 13.53
C LYS A 129 -10.59 12.48 13.59
N GLY A 130 -11.45 13.28 14.21
CA GLY A 130 -12.80 12.85 14.51
C GLY A 130 -12.79 11.72 15.53
N PHE A 131 -13.45 10.61 15.21
CA PHE A 131 -13.50 9.43 16.07
C PHE A 131 -12.46 8.37 15.70
N LYS A 132 -11.57 8.68 14.76
CA LYS A 132 -10.60 7.73 14.26
C LYS A 132 -9.19 8.10 14.67
N LEU A 133 -8.39 7.08 14.95
CA LEU A 133 -6.96 7.23 15.21
C LEU A 133 -6.18 6.79 13.97
N TYR A 134 -5.42 7.71 13.43
CA TYR A 134 -4.54 7.46 12.29
C TYR A 134 -3.09 7.42 12.76
N PHE A 135 -2.24 6.84 11.95
CA PHE A 135 -0.80 6.79 12.23
C PHE A 135 -0.03 7.56 11.17
N VAL A 136 0.94 8.34 11.64
CA VAL A 136 1.76 9.22 10.80
C VAL A 136 3.22 9.03 11.17
N LEU A 137 4.13 9.46 10.28
CA LEU A 137 5.54 9.47 10.62
C LEU A 137 5.80 10.49 11.75
N SER A 138 6.61 10.08 12.74
CA SER A 138 7.14 11.01 13.74
C SER A 138 8.26 11.83 13.11
N GLU A 139 8.78 12.83 13.83
CA GLU A 139 9.94 13.58 13.36
C GLU A 139 11.12 12.64 13.09
N LYS A 140 11.34 11.68 13.99
CA LYS A 140 12.38 10.66 13.80
C LYS A 140 12.08 9.79 12.59
N GLY A 141 10.80 9.42 12.38
CA GLY A 141 10.39 8.62 11.24
C GLY A 141 10.62 9.32 9.91
N LYS A 142 10.39 10.62 9.84
CA LYS A 142 10.62 11.40 8.62
C LYS A 142 12.09 11.47 8.26
N LEU A 143 12.97 11.43 9.25
CA LEU A 143 14.40 11.47 9.05
C LEU A 143 15.05 10.10 8.94
N TYR A 144 14.27 9.05 9.21
CA TYR A 144 14.78 7.69 9.18
C TYR A 144 15.05 7.25 7.74
N ASP A 145 16.27 6.74 7.53
CA ASP A 145 16.70 6.25 6.22
C ASP A 145 17.09 4.79 6.36
N ASP A 146 16.35 3.90 5.71
CA ASP A 146 16.61 2.47 5.74
C ASP A 146 17.99 2.11 5.18
N GLU A 147 18.49 2.90 4.23
CA GLU A 147 19.81 2.67 3.65
C GLU A 147 20.92 2.94 4.65
N THR A 148 20.75 3.92 5.51
CA THR A 148 21.76 4.23 6.54
C THR A 148 21.72 3.26 7.69
N SER A 149 20.59 2.57 7.87
CA SER A 149 20.45 1.60 8.94
C SER A 149 20.92 0.20 8.55
N SER A 150 21.19 -0.01 7.30
CA SER A 150 21.66 -1.29 6.78
C SER A 150 23.21 -1.43 6.79
#